data_1fe440c7f7237aaf68f5468b5c3289dc
#
_entry.id   1fe440c7f7237aaf68f5468b5c3289dc
#
_cell.length_a   1.000
_cell.length_b   1.000
_cell.length_c   1.000
_cell.angle_alpha   90.00
_cell.angle_beta   90.00
_cell.angle_gamma   90.00
#
_symmetry.space_group_name_H-M   'P 1'
#
loop_
_entity.id
_entity.type
_entity.pdbx_description
1 polymer ?
#
loop_
_entity_poly.entity_id
_entity_poly.type
_entity_poly.pdbx_seq_one_letter_code
_entity_poly.pdbx_strand_id
1 'polypeptide(L)'
;IPQLYAFAQIVMATNKNEVRYATTGTPKKFWSIWKEQDADFLNRKMAQLIPNRTSTVQDKDIVSLFTPVRLLELTKYFVLFDYNVKKICRYQQYFAVKEILHTVKQRDEKGNRCGGVIWHTQGSGKSLTMVMVAKYLLLELQADRPRVVIVTDRKELDKQITATFAHTRLRPARATNGRHLLGLVTDERVDIVTSIINKFSTAERLDGYNKSRDIFVLVDESHRSNYGKMSHKMRTVFPNACYIGFTGTPLMKSEKNTLKKFGGLIHKYTIQDGVADGAIVPLIYEGRFVEQKVDEKNIDLWFQQTTKRLTESQRDDLARKWSSIRRLTSTDARIKRIALDINEDFCRTYKNTGFKGMVATNYKRDAVRYLECFEQFGDLNCAVVISAPDLRESVDDADEGADDKVVAYWNRMMQRYGSADDYEEAIKAQYHAGELDLVIVCSKWLTGFDEPLCQVLYLDKELKEHGLLQAIARTNRLCEGKIYGMIVDYRGLIKKLDEAMELYSGAGLENFDGHDLKGVVVDVLSAIGTVRSDYSALMELFSAVSGLTLAGTDAEAAFCVILINVTIF
;
A
#
# COMPACT_ATOMS: atom_id res chain seq x y z
N ILE A 1 -23.89 -4.96 25.26
CA ILE A 1 -25.31 -4.99 24.80
C ILE A 1 -25.32 -4.50 23.34
N PRO A 2 -25.11 -5.37 22.33
CA PRO A 2 -25.00 -4.94 20.93
C PRO A 2 -26.26 -4.24 20.41
N GLN A 3 -27.45 -4.68 20.86
CA GLN A 3 -28.73 -4.13 20.41
C GLN A 3 -28.91 -2.65 20.77
N LEU A 4 -28.32 -2.19 21.86
CA LEU A 4 -28.39 -0.78 22.27
C LEU A 4 -27.76 0.16 21.23
N TYR A 5 -26.75 -0.31 20.55
CA TYR A 5 -26.00 0.46 19.55
C TYR A 5 -26.42 0.19 18.10
N ALA A 6 -27.46 -0.62 17.86
CA ALA A 6 -27.87 -1.02 16.52
C ALA A 6 -28.20 0.18 15.62
N PHE A 7 -28.79 1.24 16.19
CA PHE A 7 -29.15 2.46 15.46
C PHE A 7 -28.09 3.57 15.53
N ALA A 8 -27.02 3.39 16.32
CA ALA A 8 -25.96 4.38 16.41
C ALA A 8 -25.22 4.51 15.07
N GLN A 9 -25.03 5.75 14.61
CA GLN A 9 -24.25 6.02 13.41
C GLN A 9 -22.75 6.01 13.72
N ILE A 10 -22.39 6.57 14.87
CA ILE A 10 -21.04 6.68 15.39
C ILE A 10 -21.06 6.19 16.84
N VAL A 11 -20.06 5.42 17.22
CA VAL A 11 -19.77 5.02 18.59
C VAL A 11 -18.40 5.59 18.98
N MET A 12 -18.26 5.98 20.27
CA MET A 12 -17.03 6.58 20.78
C MET A 12 -16.65 5.93 22.11
N ALA A 13 -15.38 5.67 22.28
CA ALA A 13 -14.76 5.31 23.55
C ALA A 13 -13.79 6.42 23.95
N THR A 14 -13.87 6.91 25.18
CA THR A 14 -13.07 8.06 25.57
C THR A 14 -12.68 8.02 27.05
N ASN A 15 -11.51 8.57 27.30
CA ASN A 15 -11.05 9.03 28.61
C ASN A 15 -10.40 10.41 28.43
N LYS A 16 -9.92 11.01 29.53
CA LYS A 16 -9.33 12.36 29.49
C LYS A 16 -8.23 12.57 28.46
N ASN A 17 -7.44 11.53 28.19
CA ASN A 17 -6.21 11.60 27.39
C ASN A 17 -6.34 10.96 26.01
N GLU A 18 -7.39 10.18 25.76
CA GLU A 18 -7.58 9.45 24.51
C GLU A 18 -9.05 9.39 24.11
N VAL A 19 -9.30 9.55 22.85
CA VAL A 19 -10.62 9.35 22.21
C VAL A 19 -10.46 8.48 20.99
N ARG A 20 -11.32 7.46 20.88
CA ARG A 20 -11.44 6.63 19.70
C ARG A 20 -12.88 6.55 19.25
N TYR A 21 -13.10 6.55 17.97
CA TYR A 21 -14.42 6.44 17.38
C TYR A 21 -14.47 5.37 16.28
N ALA A 22 -15.67 4.85 16.05
CA ALA A 22 -15.94 3.81 15.10
C ALA A 22 -17.44 3.75 14.74
N THR A 23 -17.82 2.74 13.99
CA THR A 23 -19.21 2.31 13.83
C THR A 23 -19.47 1.05 14.66
N THR A 24 -20.74 0.75 14.93
CA THR A 24 -21.13 -0.47 15.66
C THR A 24 -20.62 -1.72 14.94
N GLY A 25 -20.02 -2.63 15.69
CA GLY A 25 -19.46 -3.87 15.18
C GLY A 25 -18.00 -3.76 14.68
N THR A 26 -17.41 -2.57 14.69
CA THR A 26 -15.99 -2.39 14.30
C THR A 26 -15.07 -3.05 15.35
N PRO A 27 -14.18 -3.99 14.97
CA PRO A 27 -13.18 -4.55 15.88
C PRO A 27 -12.26 -3.46 16.47
N LYS A 28 -11.82 -3.64 17.72
CA LYS A 28 -11.06 -2.65 18.51
C LYS A 28 -9.89 -2.04 17.75
N LYS A 29 -9.12 -2.83 17.03
CA LYS A 29 -7.93 -2.40 16.28
C LYS A 29 -8.23 -1.41 15.12
N PHE A 30 -9.45 -1.36 14.63
CA PHE A 30 -9.87 -0.46 13.55
C PHE A 30 -10.55 0.81 14.05
N TRP A 31 -10.66 0.99 15.37
CA TRP A 31 -11.14 2.23 15.95
C TRP A 31 -10.13 3.33 15.67
N SER A 32 -10.63 4.45 15.19
CA SER A 32 -9.81 5.56 14.70
C SER A 32 -9.71 6.67 15.74
N ILE A 33 -8.60 7.39 15.70
CA ILE A 33 -8.43 8.67 16.40
C ILE A 33 -8.90 9.81 15.49
N TRP A 34 -9.24 10.94 16.09
CA TRP A 34 -9.50 12.18 15.37
C TRP A 34 -8.36 13.17 15.61
N LYS A 35 -7.86 13.78 14.54
CA LYS A 35 -6.93 14.91 14.60
C LYS A 35 -7.55 16.05 13.81
N GLU A 36 -7.98 17.10 14.52
CA GLU A 36 -8.54 18.29 13.89
C GLU A 36 -7.44 19.04 13.13
N GLN A 37 -7.71 19.35 11.87
CA GLN A 37 -6.79 20.10 11.02
C GLN A 37 -7.20 21.58 10.89
N ASP A 38 -8.43 21.94 11.27
CA ASP A 38 -8.88 23.33 11.37
C ASP A 38 -8.65 23.87 12.80
N ALA A 39 -7.42 24.33 13.04
CA ALA A 39 -7.01 24.87 14.33
C ALA A 39 -7.84 26.10 14.74
N ASP A 40 -8.22 26.95 13.78
CA ASP A 40 -8.99 28.16 14.08
C ASP A 40 -10.43 27.83 14.51
N PHE A 41 -11.04 26.84 13.85
CA PHE A 41 -12.32 26.32 14.27
C PHE A 41 -12.24 25.76 15.71
N LEU A 42 -11.27 24.91 15.97
CA LEU A 42 -11.11 24.26 17.26
C LEU A 42 -10.86 25.29 18.37
N ASN A 43 -9.95 26.22 18.19
CA ASN A 43 -9.61 27.25 19.17
C ASN A 43 -10.83 28.15 19.50
N ARG A 44 -11.58 28.59 18.48
CA ARG A 44 -12.81 29.37 18.69
C ARG A 44 -13.85 28.60 19.50
N LYS A 45 -14.05 27.31 19.18
CA LYS A 45 -15.00 26.47 19.90
C LYS A 45 -14.56 26.18 21.32
N MET A 46 -13.28 25.91 21.55
CA MET A 46 -12.74 25.70 22.88
C MET A 46 -12.88 26.95 23.76
N ALA A 47 -12.52 28.13 23.25
CA ALA A 47 -12.69 29.38 23.97
C ALA A 47 -14.15 29.66 24.34
N GLN A 48 -15.09 29.27 23.47
CA GLN A 48 -16.53 29.45 23.71
C GLN A 48 -17.10 28.47 24.75
N LEU A 49 -16.70 27.18 24.67
CA LEU A 49 -17.31 26.09 25.45
C LEU A 49 -16.61 25.86 26.79
N ILE A 50 -15.30 26.12 26.85
CA ILE A 50 -14.46 25.83 28.02
C ILE A 50 -13.55 27.03 28.33
N PRO A 51 -14.13 28.21 28.66
CA PRO A 51 -13.32 29.42 28.86
C PRO A 51 -12.48 29.40 30.14
N ASN A 52 -12.84 28.59 31.13
CA ASN A 52 -12.32 28.70 32.51
C ASN A 52 -11.35 27.57 32.90
N ARG A 53 -10.97 26.68 31.97
CA ARG A 53 -10.01 25.62 32.23
C ARG A 53 -9.23 25.20 30.97
N THR A 54 -8.09 24.56 31.15
CA THR A 54 -7.35 23.96 30.05
C THR A 54 -8.15 22.81 29.42
N SER A 55 -8.30 22.83 28.09
CA SER A 55 -8.97 21.77 27.34
C SER A 55 -8.14 20.49 27.32
N THR A 56 -8.80 19.36 27.50
CA THR A 56 -8.19 18.02 27.39
C THR A 56 -8.29 17.50 25.94
N VAL A 57 -7.64 16.37 25.67
CA VAL A 57 -7.82 15.65 24.39
C VAL A 57 -9.29 15.28 24.19
N GLN A 58 -9.93 14.77 25.22
CA GLN A 58 -11.35 14.43 25.21
C GLN A 58 -12.23 15.61 24.78
N ASP A 59 -12.02 16.79 25.36
CA ASP A 59 -12.80 17.99 25.01
C ASP A 59 -12.64 18.36 23.54
N LYS A 60 -11.40 18.37 23.06
CA LYS A 60 -11.08 18.72 21.67
C LYS A 60 -11.74 17.79 20.68
N ASP A 61 -11.64 16.48 20.89
CA ASP A 61 -12.16 15.48 19.98
C ASP A 61 -13.69 15.38 20.02
N ILE A 62 -14.32 15.54 21.21
CA ILE A 62 -15.77 15.63 21.32
C ILE A 62 -16.29 16.83 20.53
N VAL A 63 -15.69 18.00 20.70
CA VAL A 63 -16.11 19.21 20.00
C VAL A 63 -15.87 19.08 18.49
N SER A 64 -14.75 18.51 18.10
CA SER A 64 -14.42 18.31 16.68
C SER A 64 -15.39 17.35 15.99
N LEU A 65 -15.72 16.22 16.63
CA LEU A 65 -16.56 15.18 16.02
C LEU A 65 -18.06 15.47 16.12
N PHE A 66 -18.51 16.04 17.25
CA PHE A 66 -19.93 16.11 17.59
C PHE A 66 -20.54 17.51 17.56
N THR A 67 -19.84 18.51 17.00
CA THR A 67 -20.55 19.73 16.58
C THR A 67 -21.67 19.36 15.61
N PRO A 68 -22.90 19.89 15.75
CA PRO A 68 -24.06 19.43 14.97
C PRO A 68 -23.84 19.41 13.48
N VAL A 69 -23.19 20.43 12.92
CA VAL A 69 -22.89 20.52 11.48
C VAL A 69 -21.93 19.39 11.06
N ARG A 70 -20.85 19.16 11.81
CA ARG A 70 -19.86 18.11 11.53
C ARG A 70 -20.50 16.72 11.66
N LEU A 71 -21.30 16.51 12.69
CA LEU A 71 -21.98 15.22 12.91
C LEU A 71 -22.95 14.88 11.76
N LEU A 72 -23.73 15.87 11.30
CA LEU A 72 -24.61 15.69 10.16
C LEU A 72 -23.82 15.42 8.88
N GLU A 73 -22.71 16.12 8.67
CA GLU A 73 -21.82 15.92 7.52
C GLU A 73 -21.19 14.52 7.53
N LEU A 74 -20.65 14.08 8.68
CA LEU A 74 -20.09 12.75 8.87
C LEU A 74 -21.11 11.66 8.56
N THR A 75 -22.31 11.76 9.10
CA THR A 75 -23.36 10.75 8.90
C THR A 75 -23.87 10.73 7.45
N LYS A 76 -24.00 11.88 6.81
CA LYS A 76 -24.53 12.00 5.45
C LYS A 76 -23.55 11.52 4.39
N TYR A 77 -22.26 11.91 4.49
CA TYR A 77 -21.29 11.71 3.41
C TYR A 77 -20.22 10.67 3.74
N PHE A 78 -19.86 10.50 5.00
CA PHE A 78 -18.67 9.76 5.40
C PHE A 78 -18.92 8.43 6.11
N VAL A 79 -20.20 8.06 6.29
CA VAL A 79 -20.58 6.70 6.65
C VAL A 79 -20.91 5.94 5.38
N LEU A 80 -20.26 4.78 5.20
CA LEU A 80 -20.39 3.91 4.04
C LEU A 80 -20.61 2.46 4.49
N PHE A 81 -21.11 1.64 3.57
CA PHE A 81 -21.16 0.18 3.71
C PHE A 81 -20.19 -0.44 2.70
N ASP A 82 -19.23 -1.21 3.20
CA ASP A 82 -18.25 -1.94 2.42
C ASP A 82 -18.44 -3.44 2.70
N TYR A 83 -18.86 -4.22 1.72
CA TYR A 83 -19.27 -5.62 1.90
C TYR A 83 -20.21 -5.84 3.11
N ASN A 84 -21.25 -5.00 3.24
CA ASN A 84 -22.23 -4.98 4.35
C ASN A 84 -21.65 -4.59 5.73
N VAL A 85 -20.37 -4.25 5.82
CA VAL A 85 -19.77 -3.71 7.02
C VAL A 85 -19.90 -2.19 7.03
N LYS A 86 -20.55 -1.64 8.05
CA LYS A 86 -20.67 -0.20 8.23
C LYS A 86 -19.30 0.38 8.62
N LYS A 87 -18.85 1.39 7.90
CA LYS A 87 -17.58 2.07 8.12
C LYS A 87 -17.75 3.57 8.16
N ILE A 88 -16.95 4.25 8.98
CA ILE A 88 -16.85 5.71 9.02
C ILE A 88 -15.47 6.14 8.54
N CYS A 89 -15.36 7.34 7.96
CA CYS A 89 -14.07 7.88 7.54
C CYS A 89 -13.11 8.06 8.73
N ARG A 90 -11.83 8.02 8.43
CA ARG A 90 -10.77 8.54 9.29
C ARG A 90 -10.60 10.04 9.05
N TYR A 91 -10.00 10.77 9.99
CA TYR A 91 -9.84 12.23 9.88
C TYR A 91 -9.13 12.66 8.60
N GLN A 92 -8.05 11.96 8.19
CA GLN A 92 -7.32 12.29 6.96
C GLN A 92 -8.17 12.10 5.69
N GLN A 93 -9.13 11.18 5.70
CA GLN A 93 -10.08 11.00 4.60
C GLN A 93 -11.08 12.15 4.57
N TYR A 94 -11.58 12.55 5.74
CA TYR A 94 -12.50 13.68 5.87
C TYR A 94 -11.87 14.96 5.32
N PHE A 95 -10.68 15.33 5.83
CA PHE A 95 -10.01 16.56 5.41
C PHE A 95 -9.59 16.53 3.94
N ALA A 96 -9.10 15.39 3.44
CA ALA A 96 -8.80 15.24 2.01
C ALA A 96 -10.03 15.50 1.13
N VAL A 97 -11.20 14.97 1.50
CA VAL A 97 -12.45 15.23 0.76
C VAL A 97 -12.83 16.72 0.82
N LYS A 98 -12.67 17.36 1.97
CA LYS A 98 -12.95 18.81 2.13
C LYS A 98 -12.02 19.66 1.26
N GLU A 99 -10.73 19.37 1.26
CA GLU A 99 -9.74 20.07 0.42
C GLU A 99 -9.98 19.84 -1.08
N ILE A 100 -10.36 18.63 -1.48
CA ILE A 100 -10.78 18.35 -2.86
C ILE A 100 -11.95 19.26 -3.24
N LEU A 101 -12.99 19.34 -2.39
CA LEU A 101 -14.14 20.18 -2.68
C LEU A 101 -13.80 21.66 -2.76
N HIS A 102 -12.93 22.13 -1.88
CA HIS A 102 -12.43 23.50 -1.95
C HIS A 102 -11.72 23.75 -3.28
N THR A 103 -10.84 22.82 -3.69
CA THR A 103 -10.07 22.93 -4.94
C THR A 103 -10.96 22.88 -6.17
N VAL A 104 -11.89 21.93 -6.27
CA VAL A 104 -12.74 21.78 -7.47
C VAL A 104 -13.79 22.88 -7.63
N LYS A 105 -14.10 23.66 -6.58
CA LYS A 105 -14.93 24.86 -6.68
C LYS A 105 -14.18 26.02 -7.33
N GLN A 106 -12.85 26.01 -7.28
CA GLN A 106 -12.02 26.98 -8.00
C GLN A 106 -11.99 26.65 -9.49
N ARG A 107 -11.84 27.69 -10.30
CA ARG A 107 -11.74 27.56 -11.76
C ARG A 107 -10.47 28.23 -12.27
N ASP A 108 -9.88 27.62 -13.29
CA ASP A 108 -8.73 28.17 -13.99
C ASP A 108 -9.13 29.32 -14.92
N GLU A 109 -8.16 29.96 -15.56
CA GLU A 109 -8.37 31.05 -16.52
C GLU A 109 -9.26 30.66 -17.72
N LYS A 110 -9.36 29.35 -18.03
CA LYS A 110 -10.21 28.80 -19.09
C LYS A 110 -11.61 28.44 -18.59
N GLY A 111 -11.89 28.64 -17.29
CA GLY A 111 -13.14 28.31 -16.64
C GLY A 111 -13.31 26.83 -16.33
N ASN A 112 -12.26 25.99 -16.45
CA ASN A 112 -12.31 24.60 -16.03
C ASN A 112 -12.09 24.49 -14.51
N ARG A 113 -12.62 23.43 -13.89
CA ARG A 113 -12.42 23.17 -12.46
C ARG A 113 -10.98 22.79 -12.18
N CYS A 114 -10.42 23.33 -11.10
CA CYS A 114 -9.08 22.96 -10.63
C CYS A 114 -9.09 21.54 -10.09
N GLY A 115 -8.05 20.79 -10.40
CA GLY A 115 -7.80 19.44 -9.90
C GLY A 115 -6.52 19.39 -9.08
N GLY A 116 -6.02 18.17 -8.80
CA GLY A 116 -4.76 17.98 -8.09
C GLY A 116 -4.53 16.54 -7.67
N VAL A 117 -3.64 16.34 -6.71
CA VAL A 117 -3.21 15.02 -6.26
C VAL A 117 -3.40 14.85 -4.76
N ILE A 118 -3.91 13.70 -4.38
CA ILE A 118 -3.97 13.19 -3.01
C ILE A 118 -2.87 12.16 -2.84
N TRP A 119 -1.94 12.44 -1.96
CA TRP A 119 -0.95 11.45 -1.56
C TRP A 119 -1.29 10.91 -0.17
N HIS A 120 -1.84 9.72 -0.14
CA HIS A 120 -2.12 8.98 1.07
C HIS A 120 -1.39 7.64 1.02
N THR A 121 -0.65 7.29 2.07
CA THR A 121 0.11 6.04 2.14
C THR A 121 -0.76 4.82 1.85
N GLN A 122 -0.14 3.74 1.40
CA GLN A 122 -0.86 2.48 1.20
C GLN A 122 -1.44 1.99 2.55
N GLY A 123 -2.63 1.39 2.52
CA GLY A 123 -3.32 0.98 3.74
C GLY A 123 -4.15 2.08 4.44
N SER A 124 -4.02 3.34 4.05
CA SER A 124 -4.79 4.46 4.61
C SER A 124 -6.27 4.49 4.23
N GLY A 125 -6.73 3.62 3.31
CA GLY A 125 -8.12 3.56 2.85
C GLY A 125 -8.44 4.41 1.62
N LYS A 126 -7.50 4.63 0.69
CA LYS A 126 -7.68 5.44 -0.54
C LYS A 126 -8.92 5.09 -1.35
N SER A 127 -9.21 3.79 -1.54
CA SER A 127 -10.40 3.35 -2.29
C SER A 127 -11.70 3.87 -1.68
N LEU A 128 -11.82 3.80 -0.34
CA LEU A 128 -12.97 4.36 0.37
C LEU A 128 -12.99 5.90 0.29
N THR A 129 -11.82 6.54 0.29
CA THR A 129 -11.73 8.00 0.08
C THR A 129 -12.27 8.39 -1.29
N MET A 130 -11.93 7.65 -2.36
CA MET A 130 -12.48 7.88 -3.71
C MET A 130 -14.01 7.75 -3.74
N VAL A 131 -14.56 6.76 -3.04
CA VAL A 131 -16.02 6.59 -2.90
C VAL A 131 -16.65 7.77 -2.17
N MET A 132 -16.04 8.24 -1.07
CA MET A 132 -16.50 9.40 -0.31
C MET A 132 -16.46 10.68 -1.15
N VAL A 133 -15.37 10.89 -1.91
CA VAL A 133 -15.24 12.01 -2.85
C VAL A 133 -16.35 11.98 -3.90
N ALA A 134 -16.55 10.83 -4.55
CA ALA A 134 -17.59 10.68 -5.57
C ALA A 134 -18.99 10.98 -4.99
N LYS A 135 -19.31 10.38 -3.82
CA LYS A 135 -20.58 10.63 -3.13
C LYS A 135 -20.76 12.11 -2.79
N TYR A 136 -19.72 12.74 -2.26
CA TYR A 136 -19.78 14.13 -1.84
C TYR A 136 -19.93 15.09 -3.05
N LEU A 137 -19.17 14.88 -4.14
CA LEU A 137 -19.26 15.68 -5.36
C LEU A 137 -20.66 15.61 -5.98
N LEU A 138 -21.23 14.39 -6.07
CA LEU A 138 -22.55 14.19 -6.68
C LEU A 138 -23.67 14.83 -5.87
N LEU A 139 -23.56 14.87 -4.56
CA LEU A 139 -24.60 15.42 -3.69
C LEU A 139 -24.44 16.94 -3.48
N GLU A 140 -23.22 17.48 -3.43
CA GLU A 140 -22.98 18.92 -3.20
C GLU A 140 -23.01 19.75 -4.47
N LEU A 141 -22.65 19.17 -5.61
CA LEU A 141 -22.64 19.84 -6.91
C LEU A 141 -23.83 19.41 -7.79
N GLN A 142 -24.89 18.93 -7.19
CA GLN A 142 -26.05 18.41 -7.92
C GLN A 142 -26.64 19.38 -8.96
N ALA A 143 -26.58 20.69 -8.69
CA ALA A 143 -27.03 21.72 -9.62
C ALA A 143 -26.23 21.74 -10.94
N ASP A 144 -24.96 21.36 -10.90
CA ASP A 144 -24.06 21.30 -12.06
C ASP A 144 -24.16 19.96 -12.80
N ARG A 145 -25.01 19.02 -12.36
CA ARG A 145 -25.17 17.65 -12.90
C ARG A 145 -23.82 16.95 -13.11
N PRO A 146 -23.01 16.80 -12.06
CA PRO A 146 -21.67 16.24 -12.18
C PRO A 146 -21.69 14.79 -12.62
N ARG A 147 -20.63 14.36 -13.32
CA ARG A 147 -20.33 12.96 -13.64
C ARG A 147 -19.00 12.59 -13.04
N VAL A 148 -18.93 11.44 -12.38
CA VAL A 148 -17.69 10.95 -11.81
C VAL A 148 -17.21 9.74 -12.61
N VAL A 149 -15.98 9.82 -13.11
CA VAL A 149 -15.30 8.72 -13.81
C VAL A 149 -14.16 8.23 -12.94
N ILE A 150 -14.25 6.99 -12.47
CA ILE A 150 -13.20 6.38 -11.65
C ILE A 150 -12.35 5.49 -12.55
N VAL A 151 -11.05 5.84 -12.63
CA VAL A 151 -10.09 5.16 -13.48
C VAL A 151 -9.12 4.38 -12.61
N THR A 152 -9.08 3.07 -12.82
CA THR A 152 -8.18 2.15 -12.14
C THR A 152 -7.33 1.40 -13.14
N ASP A 153 -6.22 0.82 -12.69
CA ASP A 153 -5.45 -0.13 -13.48
C ASP A 153 -5.82 -1.60 -13.17
N ARG A 154 -6.70 -1.83 -12.18
CA ARG A 154 -7.02 -3.16 -11.62
C ARG A 154 -8.49 -3.49 -11.70
N LYS A 155 -8.76 -4.72 -12.14
CA LYS A 155 -10.13 -5.26 -12.22
C LYS A 155 -10.76 -5.44 -10.83
N GLU A 156 -9.95 -5.81 -9.82
CA GLU A 156 -10.40 -6.07 -8.45
C GLU A 156 -10.89 -4.77 -7.77
N LEU A 157 -10.15 -3.68 -7.92
CA LEU A 157 -10.52 -2.38 -7.37
C LEU A 157 -11.81 -1.85 -8.03
N ASP A 158 -11.94 -2.05 -9.33
CA ASP A 158 -13.14 -1.72 -10.09
C ASP A 158 -14.37 -2.50 -9.55
N LYS A 159 -14.21 -3.79 -9.23
CA LYS A 159 -15.27 -4.62 -8.60
C LYS A 159 -15.60 -4.10 -7.18
N GLN A 160 -14.58 -3.81 -6.36
CA GLN A 160 -14.76 -3.31 -4.99
C GLN A 160 -15.51 -1.98 -4.96
N ILE A 161 -15.10 -1.02 -5.78
CA ILE A 161 -15.74 0.30 -5.89
C ILE A 161 -17.21 0.12 -6.29
N THR A 162 -17.48 -0.69 -7.31
CA THR A 162 -18.84 -0.96 -7.76
C THR A 162 -19.70 -1.59 -6.64
N ALA A 163 -19.15 -2.55 -5.89
CA ALA A 163 -19.86 -3.18 -4.77
C ALA A 163 -20.15 -2.19 -3.64
N THR A 164 -19.22 -1.29 -3.32
CA THR A 164 -19.42 -0.27 -2.27
C THR A 164 -20.53 0.71 -2.65
N PHE A 165 -20.64 1.08 -3.92
CA PHE A 165 -21.73 1.94 -4.39
C PHE A 165 -23.08 1.22 -4.51
N ALA A 166 -23.12 -0.09 -4.62
CA ALA A 166 -24.39 -0.86 -4.74
C ALA A 166 -25.34 -0.62 -3.56
N HIS A 167 -24.81 -0.25 -2.37
CA HIS A 167 -25.58 0.08 -1.17
C HIS A 167 -25.91 1.59 -1.05
N THR A 168 -25.60 2.37 -2.06
CA THR A 168 -25.97 3.79 -2.14
C THR A 168 -27.10 3.99 -3.16
N ARG A 169 -27.73 5.17 -3.17
CA ARG A 169 -28.68 5.52 -4.22
C ARG A 169 -28.01 5.92 -5.54
N LEU A 170 -26.68 5.96 -5.58
CA LEU A 170 -25.89 6.30 -6.75
C LEU A 170 -25.86 5.12 -7.73
N ARG A 171 -25.80 5.42 -9.01
CA ARG A 171 -25.88 4.43 -10.10
C ARG A 171 -24.51 4.26 -10.77
N PRO A 172 -23.67 3.36 -10.26
CA PRO A 172 -22.41 3.04 -10.90
C PRO A 172 -22.63 2.19 -12.14
N ALA A 173 -21.88 2.48 -13.20
CA ALA A 173 -21.84 1.67 -14.40
C ALA A 173 -20.40 1.38 -14.80
N ARG A 174 -20.14 0.13 -15.22
CA ARG A 174 -18.81 -0.30 -15.62
C ARG A 174 -18.65 -0.21 -17.13
N ALA A 175 -17.69 0.57 -17.61
CA ALA A 175 -17.33 0.60 -19.02
C ALA A 175 -16.70 -0.73 -19.46
N THR A 176 -17.20 -1.34 -20.53
CA THR A 176 -16.67 -2.58 -21.09
C THR A 176 -15.57 -2.31 -22.13
N ASN A 177 -15.71 -1.23 -22.90
CA ASN A 177 -14.76 -0.77 -23.91
C ASN A 177 -14.82 0.75 -24.06
N GLY A 178 -14.00 1.34 -24.94
CA GLY A 178 -13.93 2.79 -25.13
C GLY A 178 -15.22 3.44 -25.66
N ARG A 179 -15.94 2.77 -26.57
CA ARG A 179 -17.25 3.26 -27.06
C ARG A 179 -18.28 3.27 -25.94
N HIS A 180 -18.33 2.21 -25.14
CA HIS A 180 -19.23 2.12 -24.00
C HIS A 180 -18.91 3.17 -22.93
N LEU A 181 -17.61 3.46 -22.69
CA LEU A 181 -17.19 4.55 -21.80
C LEU A 181 -17.79 5.90 -22.20
N LEU A 182 -17.69 6.27 -23.48
CA LEU A 182 -18.23 7.51 -23.99
C LEU A 182 -19.77 7.54 -23.88
N GLY A 183 -20.44 6.45 -24.19
CA GLY A 183 -21.90 6.33 -24.03
C GLY A 183 -22.36 6.49 -22.60
N LEU A 184 -21.68 5.86 -21.64
CA LEU A 184 -22.01 5.94 -20.21
C LEU A 184 -21.84 7.35 -19.63
N VAL A 185 -20.80 8.08 -20.05
CA VAL A 185 -20.57 9.46 -19.57
C VAL A 185 -21.62 10.44 -20.10
N THR A 186 -22.25 10.14 -21.23
CA THR A 186 -23.35 10.94 -21.80
C THR A 186 -24.73 10.52 -21.31
N ASP A 187 -24.89 9.30 -20.76
CA ASP A 187 -26.18 8.82 -20.24
C ASP A 187 -26.51 9.51 -18.90
N GLU A 188 -27.57 10.31 -18.89
CA GLU A 188 -28.05 11.02 -17.70
C GLU A 188 -28.48 10.11 -16.55
N ARG A 189 -28.70 8.83 -16.81
CA ARG A 189 -29.09 7.83 -15.80
C ARG A 189 -27.89 7.26 -15.04
N VAL A 190 -26.66 7.58 -15.45
CA VAL A 190 -25.43 7.07 -14.86
C VAL A 190 -24.72 8.19 -14.12
N ASP A 191 -24.56 8.04 -12.81
CA ASP A 191 -23.88 9.03 -11.96
C ASP A 191 -22.37 8.79 -11.93
N ILE A 192 -21.97 7.51 -11.89
CA ILE A 192 -20.59 7.08 -11.72
C ILE A 192 -20.25 6.06 -12.80
N VAL A 193 -19.12 6.30 -13.48
CA VAL A 193 -18.57 5.37 -14.46
C VAL A 193 -17.24 4.82 -13.92
N THR A 194 -17.11 3.49 -13.87
CA THR A 194 -15.82 2.85 -13.57
C THR A 194 -15.17 2.35 -14.86
N SER A 195 -13.88 2.54 -14.99
CA SER A 195 -13.13 2.15 -16.18
C SER A 195 -11.69 1.77 -15.85
N ILE A 196 -11.17 0.78 -16.59
CA ILE A 196 -9.74 0.48 -16.60
C ILE A 196 -9.06 1.44 -17.60
N ILE A 197 -7.89 1.93 -17.21
CA ILE A 197 -7.13 2.96 -17.95
C ILE A 197 -6.92 2.63 -19.45
N ASN A 198 -6.73 1.35 -19.79
CA ASN A 198 -6.49 0.91 -21.18
C ASN A 198 -7.66 1.20 -22.14
N LYS A 199 -8.89 1.38 -21.62
CA LYS A 199 -10.07 1.65 -22.45
C LYS A 199 -10.06 3.04 -23.07
N PHE A 200 -9.30 3.98 -22.50
CA PHE A 200 -9.12 5.31 -23.04
C PHE A 200 -8.37 5.30 -24.38
N SER A 201 -7.46 4.35 -24.60
CA SER A 201 -6.78 4.19 -25.89
C SER A 201 -7.74 3.84 -27.02
N THR A 202 -8.80 3.09 -26.72
CA THR A 202 -9.84 2.75 -27.69
C THR A 202 -10.81 3.91 -27.89
N ALA A 203 -11.16 4.63 -26.81
CA ALA A 203 -12.02 5.81 -26.88
C ALA A 203 -11.39 6.94 -27.70
N GLU A 204 -10.10 7.20 -27.53
CA GLU A 204 -9.32 8.18 -28.31
C GLU A 204 -9.35 7.87 -29.81
N ARG A 205 -9.17 6.59 -30.20
CA ARG A 205 -9.21 6.16 -31.62
C ARG A 205 -10.58 6.31 -32.30
N LEU A 206 -11.63 6.48 -31.53
CA LEU A 206 -12.98 6.65 -32.03
C LEU A 206 -13.33 8.13 -32.26
N ASP A 207 -12.35 9.05 -32.16
CA ASP A 207 -12.54 10.52 -32.18
C ASP A 207 -13.66 11.01 -31.27
N GLY A 208 -13.92 10.20 -30.20
CA GLY A 208 -14.93 10.50 -29.22
C GLY A 208 -14.38 11.37 -28.12
N TYR A 209 -14.99 12.54 -27.88
CA TYR A 209 -14.63 13.42 -26.76
C TYR A 209 -15.88 14.03 -26.13
N ASN A 210 -15.77 14.33 -24.83
CA ASN A 210 -16.81 15.05 -24.09
C ASN A 210 -16.18 16.31 -23.47
N LYS A 211 -16.68 17.50 -23.85
CA LYS A 211 -16.17 18.82 -23.44
C LYS A 211 -16.81 19.34 -22.15
N SER A 212 -17.63 18.56 -21.45
CA SER A 212 -18.24 19.01 -20.20
C SER A 212 -17.16 19.37 -19.18
N ARG A 213 -17.39 20.46 -18.45
CA ARG A 213 -16.54 20.93 -17.36
C ARG A 213 -16.92 20.32 -16.01
N ASP A 214 -18.00 19.57 -15.97
CA ASP A 214 -18.55 18.95 -14.76
C ASP A 214 -18.35 17.43 -14.76
N ILE A 215 -17.32 16.97 -15.49
CA ILE A 215 -16.77 15.61 -15.41
C ILE A 215 -15.60 15.64 -14.44
N PHE A 216 -15.66 14.76 -13.43
CA PHE A 216 -14.60 14.56 -12.45
C PHE A 216 -13.94 13.20 -12.70
N VAL A 217 -12.65 13.19 -13.01
CA VAL A 217 -11.89 11.96 -13.27
C VAL A 217 -11.01 11.66 -12.05
N LEU A 218 -11.39 10.65 -11.28
CA LEU A 218 -10.63 10.17 -10.13
C LEU A 218 -9.71 9.04 -10.60
N VAL A 219 -8.40 9.19 -10.44
CA VAL A 219 -7.41 8.25 -10.98
C VAL A 219 -6.63 7.61 -9.86
N ASP A 220 -6.68 6.28 -9.75
CA ASP A 220 -5.87 5.53 -8.81
C ASP A 220 -4.46 5.31 -9.33
N GLU A 221 -3.48 5.29 -8.41
CA GLU A 221 -2.04 5.09 -8.68
C GLU A 221 -1.50 6.01 -9.79
N SER A 222 -1.79 7.31 -9.67
CA SER A 222 -1.50 8.34 -10.68
C SER A 222 -0.01 8.57 -11.00
N HIS A 223 0.91 7.92 -10.29
CA HIS A 223 2.36 8.06 -10.42
C HIS A 223 3.02 7.08 -11.42
N ARG A 224 2.34 6.06 -11.93
CA ARG A 224 2.96 5.03 -12.78
C ARG A 224 3.56 5.61 -14.06
N SER A 225 4.71 5.07 -14.48
CA SER A 225 5.52 5.53 -15.62
C SER A 225 4.74 5.63 -16.94
N ASN A 226 3.74 4.81 -17.15
CA ASN A 226 2.84 4.88 -18.30
C ASN A 226 1.78 5.99 -18.18
N TYR A 227 1.66 6.62 -17.01
CA TYR A 227 0.63 7.63 -16.75
C TYR A 227 0.77 8.86 -17.65
N GLY A 228 1.99 9.28 -17.97
CA GLY A 228 2.23 10.44 -18.85
C GLY A 228 1.58 10.29 -20.23
N LYS A 229 1.73 9.13 -20.87
CA LYS A 229 1.08 8.81 -22.16
C LYS A 229 -0.44 8.61 -21.99
N MET A 230 -0.87 7.96 -20.92
CA MET A 230 -2.28 7.69 -20.67
C MET A 230 -3.04 8.94 -20.19
N SER A 231 -2.39 9.82 -19.43
CA SER A 231 -2.94 11.12 -19.06
C SER A 231 -3.25 11.97 -20.30
N HIS A 232 -2.38 11.94 -21.32
CA HIS A 232 -2.65 12.61 -22.60
C HIS A 232 -3.93 12.06 -23.23
N LYS A 233 -4.09 10.73 -23.32
CA LYS A 233 -5.27 10.09 -23.89
C LYS A 233 -6.56 10.41 -23.12
N MET A 234 -6.52 10.39 -21.80
CA MET A 234 -7.66 10.78 -20.98
C MET A 234 -8.06 12.23 -21.23
N ARG A 235 -7.07 13.16 -21.37
CA ARG A 235 -7.33 14.56 -21.67
C ARG A 235 -7.80 14.80 -23.10
N THR A 236 -7.45 13.93 -24.04
CA THR A 236 -8.04 13.96 -25.39
C THR A 236 -9.53 13.60 -25.33
N VAL A 237 -9.89 12.59 -24.53
CA VAL A 237 -11.29 12.14 -24.38
C VAL A 237 -12.12 13.13 -23.55
N PHE A 238 -11.56 13.66 -22.45
CA PHE A 238 -12.21 14.61 -21.54
C PHE A 238 -11.36 15.89 -21.35
N PRO A 239 -11.31 16.79 -22.35
CA PRO A 239 -10.36 17.91 -22.35
C PRO A 239 -10.59 18.95 -21.25
N ASN A 240 -11.82 19.12 -20.81
CA ASN A 240 -12.21 20.11 -19.81
C ASN A 240 -12.53 19.51 -18.43
N ALA A 241 -12.34 18.19 -18.26
CA ALA A 241 -12.65 17.52 -17.02
C ALA A 241 -11.67 17.92 -15.88
N CYS A 242 -12.18 17.85 -14.66
CA CYS A 242 -11.38 17.98 -13.45
C CYS A 242 -10.69 16.64 -13.15
N TYR A 243 -9.36 16.64 -13.03
CA TYR A 243 -8.57 15.45 -12.76
C TYR A 243 -8.06 15.44 -11.33
N ILE A 244 -8.36 14.39 -10.59
CA ILE A 244 -7.93 14.17 -9.20
C ILE A 244 -7.17 12.85 -9.15
N GLY A 245 -5.85 12.92 -8.92
CA GLY A 245 -4.98 11.76 -8.80
C GLY A 245 -4.90 11.27 -7.36
N PHE A 246 -4.91 9.96 -7.16
CA PHE A 246 -4.64 9.30 -5.89
C PHE A 246 -3.36 8.48 -6.01
N THR A 247 -2.46 8.59 -5.05
CA THR A 247 -1.22 7.81 -5.00
C THR A 247 -0.95 7.30 -3.59
N GLY A 248 -0.39 6.11 -3.51
CA GLY A 248 -0.02 5.45 -2.24
C GLY A 248 1.45 5.60 -1.88
N THR A 249 2.27 6.04 -2.82
CA THR A 249 3.71 6.19 -2.64
C THR A 249 4.10 7.67 -2.67
N PRO A 250 5.19 8.06 -1.99
CA PRO A 250 5.77 9.38 -2.12
C PRO A 250 6.02 9.74 -3.59
N LEU A 251 6.03 11.03 -3.89
CA LEU A 251 6.26 11.53 -5.23
C LEU A 251 7.76 11.67 -5.48
N MET A 252 8.25 11.16 -6.61
CA MET A 252 9.64 11.39 -7.01
C MET A 252 9.90 12.86 -7.32
N LYS A 253 11.16 13.30 -7.17
CA LYS A 253 11.58 14.68 -7.47
C LYS A 253 11.19 15.11 -8.90
N SER A 254 11.33 14.21 -9.87
CA SER A 254 10.91 14.42 -11.27
C SER A 254 9.40 14.52 -11.44
N GLU A 255 8.63 13.77 -10.67
CA GLU A 255 7.16 13.73 -10.73
C GLU A 255 6.53 14.96 -10.11
N LYS A 256 7.17 15.57 -9.08
CA LYS A 256 6.69 16.84 -8.47
C LYS A 256 6.47 17.93 -9.53
N ASN A 257 7.30 17.95 -10.58
CA ASN A 257 7.12 18.89 -11.70
C ASN A 257 5.98 18.49 -12.65
N THR A 258 5.77 17.20 -12.86
CA THR A 258 4.68 16.68 -13.70
C THR A 258 3.32 16.87 -13.03
N LEU A 259 3.25 16.72 -11.71
CA LEU A 259 2.04 16.87 -10.92
C LEU A 259 1.57 18.31 -10.81
N LYS A 260 2.45 19.31 -10.95
CA LYS A 260 2.05 20.72 -11.12
C LYS A 260 1.09 20.90 -12.30
N LYS A 261 1.19 20.03 -13.33
CA LYS A 261 0.24 20.01 -14.46
C LYS A 261 -1.15 19.49 -14.09
N PHE A 262 -1.31 18.78 -12.95
CA PHE A 262 -2.60 18.36 -12.41
C PHE A 262 -3.24 19.37 -11.45
N GLY A 263 -2.54 20.44 -11.10
CA GLY A 263 -3.03 21.45 -10.17
C GLY A 263 -2.33 21.46 -8.80
N GLY A 264 -1.33 20.56 -8.61
CA GLY A 264 -0.55 20.51 -7.38
C GLY A 264 -1.00 19.43 -6.39
N LEU A 265 -0.37 19.42 -5.22
CA LEU A 265 -0.72 18.53 -4.11
C LEU A 265 -1.88 19.13 -3.32
N ILE A 266 -3.01 18.42 -3.22
CA ILE A 266 -4.18 18.84 -2.46
C ILE A 266 -4.03 18.43 -0.99
N HIS A 267 -3.75 17.15 -0.72
CA HIS A 267 -3.66 16.64 0.64
C HIS A 267 -2.58 15.55 0.75
N LYS A 268 -1.91 15.48 1.90
CA LYS A 268 -0.82 14.56 2.18
C LYS A 268 -1.09 13.80 3.48
N TYR A 269 -0.87 12.47 3.43
CA TYR A 269 -0.88 11.59 4.60
C TYR A 269 0.23 10.56 4.44
N THR A 270 1.31 10.76 5.16
CA THR A 270 2.57 10.00 5.00
C THR A 270 2.53 8.62 5.66
N ILE A 271 3.57 7.82 5.44
CA ILE A 271 3.78 6.55 6.15
C ILE A 271 3.98 6.82 7.64
N GLN A 272 4.74 7.86 8.00
CA GLN A 272 4.95 8.27 9.38
C GLN A 272 3.63 8.61 10.09
N ASP A 273 2.76 9.39 9.44
CA ASP A 273 1.42 9.68 9.96
C ASP A 273 0.61 8.41 10.17
N GLY A 274 0.67 7.50 9.17
CA GLY A 274 -0.07 6.23 9.22
C GLY A 274 0.36 5.31 10.36
N VAL A 275 1.65 5.25 10.65
CA VAL A 275 2.20 4.50 11.79
C VAL A 275 1.84 5.18 13.12
N ALA A 276 2.04 6.50 13.22
CA ALA A 276 1.72 7.27 14.42
C ALA A 276 0.24 7.22 14.81
N ASP A 277 -0.65 7.10 13.81
CA ASP A 277 -2.11 6.99 14.01
C ASP A 277 -2.59 5.55 14.21
N GLY A 278 -1.67 4.56 14.12
CA GLY A 278 -2.04 3.15 14.12
C GLY A 278 -2.93 2.75 12.93
N ALA A 279 -2.81 3.46 11.80
CA ALA A 279 -3.53 3.15 10.57
C ALA A 279 -2.85 2.05 9.76
N ILE A 280 -1.55 1.89 9.94
CA ILE A 280 -0.70 0.83 9.42
C ILE A 280 0.29 0.42 10.50
N VAL A 281 0.91 -0.76 10.38
CA VAL A 281 1.98 -1.18 11.28
C VAL A 281 3.33 -0.67 10.79
N PRO A 282 4.32 -0.43 11.69
CA PRO A 282 5.68 -0.10 11.31
C PRO A 282 6.32 -1.25 10.54
N LEU A 283 7.31 -0.93 9.72
CA LEU A 283 8.12 -1.90 8.98
C LEU A 283 9.49 -2.03 9.61
N ILE A 284 9.91 -3.27 9.87
CA ILE A 284 11.25 -3.63 10.31
C ILE A 284 11.99 -4.19 9.11
N TYR A 285 13.24 -3.82 8.97
CA TYR A 285 14.11 -4.27 7.88
C TYR A 285 15.29 -5.05 8.40
N GLU A 286 15.60 -6.14 7.71
CA GLU A 286 16.80 -6.95 7.92
C GLU A 286 17.47 -7.22 6.56
N GLY A 287 18.70 -6.75 6.39
CA GLY A 287 19.53 -7.12 5.25
C GLY A 287 20.27 -8.42 5.53
N ARG A 288 20.09 -9.44 4.69
CA ARG A 288 20.82 -10.71 4.78
C ARG A 288 21.74 -10.87 3.58
N PHE A 289 23.03 -10.99 3.85
CA PHE A 289 24.01 -11.20 2.81
C PHE A 289 24.28 -12.68 2.63
N VAL A 290 23.97 -13.21 1.45
CA VAL A 290 24.35 -14.58 1.06
C VAL A 290 25.67 -14.49 0.30
N GLU A 291 26.78 -14.91 0.95
CA GLU A 291 28.10 -14.95 0.30
C GLU A 291 28.03 -15.78 -0.97
N GLN A 292 28.25 -15.14 -2.09
CA GLN A 292 28.56 -15.81 -3.35
C GLN A 292 30.07 -16.08 -3.35
N LYS A 293 30.51 -17.27 -3.03
CA LYS A 293 31.83 -17.74 -3.46
C LYS A 293 31.75 -18.00 -4.97
N VAL A 294 31.83 -16.95 -5.73
CA VAL A 294 32.15 -17.04 -7.16
C VAL A 294 33.64 -17.35 -7.20
N ASP A 295 34.01 -18.52 -7.66
CA ASP A 295 35.40 -18.82 -7.95
C ASP A 295 35.77 -18.08 -9.26
N GLU A 296 36.15 -16.81 -9.09
CA GLU A 296 36.47 -15.89 -10.19
C GLU A 296 37.53 -16.49 -11.13
N LYS A 297 38.47 -17.26 -10.59
CA LYS A 297 39.51 -17.92 -11.40
C LYS A 297 38.96 -18.98 -12.34
N ASN A 298 37.97 -19.75 -11.93
CA ASN A 298 37.37 -20.76 -12.76
C ASN A 298 36.41 -20.17 -13.81
N ILE A 299 35.76 -19.07 -13.51
CA ILE A 299 34.90 -18.34 -14.46
C ILE A 299 35.75 -17.68 -15.57
N ASP A 300 36.85 -17.01 -15.22
CA ASP A 300 37.75 -16.38 -16.16
C ASP A 300 38.44 -17.39 -17.06
N LEU A 301 38.87 -18.52 -16.52
CA LEU A 301 39.46 -19.63 -17.31
C LEU A 301 38.45 -20.25 -18.29
N TRP A 302 37.24 -20.47 -17.84
CA TRP A 302 36.17 -21.00 -18.69
C TRP A 302 35.78 -20.00 -19.77
N PHE A 303 35.63 -18.73 -19.45
CA PHE A 303 35.33 -17.65 -20.39
C PHE A 303 36.46 -17.55 -21.46
N GLN A 304 37.72 -17.53 -21.06
CA GLN A 304 38.85 -17.51 -21.97
C GLN A 304 38.89 -18.73 -22.89
N GLN A 305 38.55 -19.91 -22.40
CA GLN A 305 38.51 -21.13 -23.22
C GLN A 305 37.37 -21.12 -24.23
N THR A 306 36.19 -20.70 -23.82
CA THR A 306 34.97 -20.73 -24.64
C THR A 306 34.94 -19.60 -25.67
N THR A 307 35.59 -18.46 -25.39
CA THR A 307 35.61 -17.28 -26.26
C THR A 307 36.82 -17.20 -27.21
N LYS A 308 37.72 -18.18 -27.19
CA LYS A 308 38.95 -18.20 -28.04
C LYS A 308 38.71 -18.00 -29.54
N ARG A 309 37.52 -18.36 -30.05
CA ARG A 309 37.14 -18.29 -31.46
C ARG A 309 36.34 -17.04 -31.83
N LEU A 310 36.04 -16.16 -30.86
CA LEU A 310 35.26 -14.95 -31.08
C LEU A 310 36.16 -13.75 -31.37
N THR A 311 35.67 -12.80 -32.17
CA THR A 311 36.33 -11.51 -32.37
C THR A 311 36.33 -10.70 -31.08
N GLU A 312 37.20 -9.71 -30.97
CA GLU A 312 37.35 -8.88 -29.79
C GLU A 312 36.01 -8.18 -29.41
N SER A 313 35.32 -7.63 -30.41
CA SER A 313 34.00 -7.01 -30.23
C SER A 313 32.91 -8.00 -29.77
N GLN A 314 32.88 -9.22 -30.27
CA GLN A 314 31.97 -10.26 -29.84
C GLN A 314 32.28 -10.76 -28.42
N ARG A 315 33.57 -10.78 -28.07
CA ARG A 315 34.03 -11.15 -26.73
C ARG A 315 33.64 -10.11 -25.70
N ASP A 316 33.77 -8.81 -26.04
CA ASP A 316 33.38 -7.70 -25.17
C ASP A 316 31.86 -7.62 -24.97
N ASP A 317 31.09 -7.89 -26.03
CA ASP A 317 29.62 -7.94 -25.91
C ASP A 317 29.17 -9.15 -25.08
N LEU A 318 29.80 -10.30 -25.27
CA LEU A 318 29.56 -11.49 -24.47
C LEU A 318 30.00 -11.30 -23.01
N ALA A 319 31.13 -10.63 -22.78
CA ALA A 319 31.61 -10.29 -21.43
C ALA A 319 30.62 -9.35 -20.71
N ARG A 320 30.09 -8.34 -21.40
CA ARG A 320 29.04 -7.46 -20.85
C ARG A 320 27.73 -8.21 -20.53
N LYS A 321 27.31 -9.11 -21.39
CA LYS A 321 26.14 -9.98 -21.18
C LYS A 321 26.37 -10.98 -20.05
N TRP A 322 27.59 -11.47 -19.87
CA TRP A 322 27.96 -12.43 -18.83
C TRP A 322 28.25 -11.80 -17.48
N SER A 323 28.83 -10.62 -17.45
CA SER A 323 29.09 -9.86 -16.23
C SER A 323 27.83 -9.20 -15.67
N SER A 324 26.70 -9.31 -16.37
CA SER A 324 25.45 -8.79 -15.81
C SER A 324 25.16 -9.49 -14.48
N ILE A 325 25.05 -8.70 -13.43
CA ILE A 325 24.70 -9.11 -12.05
C ILE A 325 23.48 -10.06 -12.04
N ARG A 326 22.62 -9.97 -13.03
CA ARG A 326 21.43 -10.81 -13.23
C ARG A 326 21.73 -12.30 -13.33
N ARG A 327 22.76 -12.72 -14.09
CA ARG A 327 23.08 -14.16 -14.26
C ARG A 327 23.77 -14.77 -13.05
N LEU A 328 24.62 -14.02 -12.38
CA LEU A 328 25.28 -14.44 -11.15
C LEU A 328 24.30 -14.61 -9.97
N THR A 329 23.19 -13.88 -10.00
CA THR A 329 22.20 -13.90 -8.92
C THR A 329 21.13 -14.99 -9.03
N SER A 330 21.03 -15.66 -10.20
CA SER A 330 20.06 -16.76 -10.44
C SER A 330 20.71 -18.14 -10.47
N THR A 331 21.84 -18.34 -9.78
CA THR A 331 22.47 -19.65 -9.70
C THR A 331 21.68 -20.58 -8.77
N ASP A 332 21.55 -21.86 -9.11
CA ASP A 332 20.85 -22.85 -8.28
C ASP A 332 21.39 -22.90 -6.84
N ALA A 333 22.70 -22.76 -6.68
CA ALA A 333 23.35 -22.77 -5.36
C ALA A 333 22.92 -21.58 -4.50
N ARG A 334 22.75 -20.39 -5.10
CA ARG A 334 22.28 -19.19 -4.38
C ARG A 334 20.80 -19.35 -3.97
N ILE A 335 19.95 -19.80 -4.90
CA ILE A 335 18.52 -20.01 -4.64
C ILE A 335 18.35 -21.02 -3.51
N LYS A 336 19.07 -22.15 -3.53
CA LYS A 336 19.00 -23.19 -2.48
C LYS A 336 19.38 -22.63 -1.10
N ARG A 337 20.43 -21.82 -1.01
CA ARG A 337 20.86 -21.22 0.26
C ARG A 337 19.82 -20.24 0.81
N ILE A 338 19.29 -19.36 -0.05
CA ILE A 338 18.24 -18.43 0.35
C ILE A 338 16.96 -19.19 0.73
N ALA A 339 16.59 -20.21 -0.04
CA ALA A 339 15.42 -21.05 0.28
C ALA A 339 15.55 -21.72 1.65
N LEU A 340 16.75 -22.23 1.98
CA LEU A 340 17.01 -22.82 3.29
C LEU A 340 16.90 -21.77 4.41
N ASP A 341 17.51 -20.60 4.24
CA ASP A 341 17.44 -19.49 5.20
C ASP A 341 15.99 -19.05 5.43
N ILE A 342 15.20 -18.89 4.35
CA ILE A 342 13.76 -18.58 4.43
C ILE A 342 13.00 -19.68 5.18
N ASN A 343 13.27 -20.94 4.86
CA ASN A 343 12.61 -22.08 5.50
C ASN A 343 12.85 -22.10 7.00
N GLU A 344 14.11 -21.96 7.43
CA GLU A 344 14.49 -21.93 8.85
C GLU A 344 13.90 -20.72 9.57
N ASP A 345 14.00 -19.52 8.96
CA ASP A 345 13.48 -18.28 9.54
C ASP A 345 11.97 -18.33 9.70
N PHE A 346 11.25 -18.76 8.65
CA PHE A 346 9.79 -18.82 8.69
C PHE A 346 9.30 -19.89 9.66
N CYS A 347 9.90 -21.08 9.67
CA CYS A 347 9.53 -22.15 10.60
C CYS A 347 9.76 -21.75 12.06
N ARG A 348 10.84 -21.03 12.35
CA ARG A 348 11.17 -20.58 13.70
C ARG A 348 10.26 -19.45 14.18
N THR A 349 9.93 -18.49 13.27
CA THR A 349 9.37 -17.20 13.68
C THR A 349 7.86 -17.10 13.41
N TYR A 350 7.38 -17.65 12.28
CA TYR A 350 6.01 -17.37 11.79
C TYR A 350 5.13 -18.61 11.70
N LYS A 351 5.71 -19.80 11.54
CA LYS A 351 4.93 -21.03 11.41
C LYS A 351 4.04 -21.23 12.64
N ASN A 352 2.79 -21.61 12.43
CA ASN A 352 1.76 -21.80 13.47
C ASN A 352 1.30 -20.51 14.20
N THR A 353 1.76 -19.32 13.80
CA THR A 353 1.26 -18.05 14.37
C THR A 353 0.00 -17.55 13.69
N GLY A 354 -0.38 -18.12 12.55
CA GLY A 354 -1.43 -17.63 11.65
C GLY A 354 -0.96 -16.54 10.69
N PHE A 355 0.27 -16.04 10.85
CA PHE A 355 0.87 -15.08 9.91
C PHE A 355 1.52 -15.80 8.73
N LYS A 356 1.68 -15.07 7.64
CA LYS A 356 2.08 -15.59 6.34
C LYS A 356 3.24 -14.78 5.77
N GLY A 357 3.90 -15.35 4.78
CA GLY A 357 5.00 -14.69 4.10
C GLY A 357 4.85 -14.66 2.58
N MET A 358 5.64 -13.78 1.96
CA MET A 358 5.76 -13.65 0.51
C MET A 358 7.24 -13.65 0.13
N VAL A 359 7.59 -14.39 -0.92
CA VAL A 359 8.93 -14.41 -1.52
C VAL A 359 8.87 -13.72 -2.89
N ALA A 360 9.61 -12.64 -3.07
CA ALA A 360 9.67 -11.91 -4.33
C ALA A 360 10.94 -12.28 -5.12
N THR A 361 10.78 -12.72 -6.36
CA THR A 361 11.86 -13.18 -7.24
C THR A 361 11.97 -12.34 -8.50
N ASN A 362 13.16 -12.30 -9.13
CA ASN A 362 13.35 -11.57 -10.38
C ASN A 362 12.63 -12.24 -11.55
N TYR A 363 12.74 -13.55 -11.66
CA TYR A 363 12.28 -14.33 -12.82
C TYR A 363 11.26 -15.39 -12.43
N LYS A 364 10.37 -15.74 -13.36
CA LYS A 364 9.40 -16.82 -13.18
C LYS A 364 10.08 -18.17 -12.91
N ARG A 365 11.22 -18.43 -13.57
CA ARG A 365 12.04 -19.62 -13.34
C ARG A 365 12.56 -19.72 -11.91
N ASP A 366 12.98 -18.60 -11.33
CA ASP A 366 13.47 -18.57 -9.95
C ASP A 366 12.34 -18.88 -8.98
N ALA A 367 11.12 -18.36 -9.23
CA ALA A 367 9.95 -18.67 -8.43
C ALA A 367 9.63 -20.19 -8.41
N VAL A 368 9.70 -20.84 -9.58
CA VAL A 368 9.49 -22.30 -9.68
C VAL A 368 10.60 -23.06 -8.94
N ARG A 369 11.86 -22.63 -9.04
CA ARG A 369 12.99 -23.25 -8.32
C ARG A 369 12.88 -23.11 -6.81
N TYR A 370 12.43 -21.95 -6.31
CA TYR A 370 12.13 -21.77 -4.88
C TYR A 370 11.06 -22.77 -4.43
N LEU A 371 9.99 -22.95 -5.21
CA LEU A 371 8.95 -23.93 -4.89
C LEU A 371 9.54 -25.35 -4.82
N GLU A 372 10.34 -25.75 -5.82
CA GLU A 372 11.01 -27.05 -5.82
C GLU A 372 11.87 -27.27 -4.55
N CYS A 373 12.56 -26.22 -4.07
CA CYS A 373 13.33 -26.29 -2.83
C CYS A 373 12.43 -26.48 -1.61
N PHE A 374 11.36 -25.69 -1.47
CA PHE A 374 10.44 -25.80 -0.33
C PHE A 374 9.69 -27.15 -0.33
N GLU A 375 9.31 -27.68 -1.49
CA GLU A 375 8.73 -29.02 -1.62
C GLU A 375 9.72 -30.11 -1.19
N GLN A 376 11.03 -29.95 -1.46
CA GLN A 376 12.06 -30.89 -1.00
C GLN A 376 12.30 -30.83 0.51
N PHE A 377 12.19 -29.64 1.13
CA PHE A 377 12.31 -29.50 2.58
C PHE A 377 11.09 -30.09 3.30
N GLY A 378 9.91 -29.93 2.71
CA GLY A 378 8.66 -30.51 3.24
C GLY A 378 8.09 -29.84 4.48
N ASP A 379 8.67 -28.69 4.90
CA ASP A 379 8.27 -28.00 6.12
C ASP A 379 7.15 -26.97 5.88
N LEU A 380 7.07 -26.38 4.70
CA LEU A 380 6.19 -25.25 4.38
C LEU A 380 5.26 -25.57 3.21
N ASN A 381 4.01 -25.13 3.34
CA ASN A 381 3.03 -25.16 2.25
C ASN A 381 3.19 -23.91 1.39
N CYS A 382 3.70 -24.07 0.18
CA CYS A 382 4.03 -22.97 -0.71
C CYS A 382 3.27 -23.04 -2.03
N ALA A 383 3.00 -21.88 -2.64
CA ALA A 383 2.49 -21.79 -4.00
C ALA A 383 3.19 -20.67 -4.79
N VAL A 384 3.33 -20.86 -6.10
CA VAL A 384 3.86 -19.83 -7.00
C VAL A 384 2.71 -19.08 -7.64
N VAL A 385 2.81 -17.76 -7.78
CA VAL A 385 1.85 -16.93 -8.53
C VAL A 385 2.58 -16.16 -9.62
N ILE A 386 2.44 -16.62 -10.86
CA ILE A 386 3.07 -16.03 -12.05
C ILE A 386 2.03 -15.75 -13.14
N SER A 387 2.38 -14.90 -14.11
CA SER A 387 1.63 -14.74 -15.36
C SER A 387 1.99 -15.84 -16.34
N ALA A 388 1.14 -16.05 -17.36
CA ALA A 388 1.43 -16.97 -18.45
C ALA A 388 2.85 -16.73 -19.00
N PRO A 389 3.60 -17.82 -19.34
CA PRO A 389 4.86 -17.68 -20.03
C PRO A 389 4.60 -17.06 -21.43
N ASP A 390 5.39 -16.07 -21.82
CA ASP A 390 5.26 -15.47 -23.15
C ASP A 390 6.10 -16.30 -24.13
N LEU A 391 5.42 -17.01 -25.00
CA LEU A 391 6.04 -17.85 -26.03
C LEU A 391 6.52 -17.04 -27.26
N ARG A 392 6.31 -15.72 -27.27
CA ARG A 392 6.58 -14.84 -28.41
C ARG A 392 7.76 -13.90 -28.21
N GLU A 393 8.31 -13.82 -27.02
CA GLU A 393 9.45 -12.94 -26.76
C GLU A 393 10.71 -13.49 -27.43
N SER A 394 11.11 -12.75 -28.46
CA SER A 394 12.29 -12.97 -29.28
C SER A 394 13.58 -12.83 -28.48
N VAL A 395 14.53 -13.58 -28.89
CA VAL A 395 15.99 -13.72 -28.70
C VAL A 395 16.78 -12.56 -28.05
N ASP A 396 16.23 -11.35 -27.89
CA ASP A 396 16.92 -10.21 -27.26
C ASP A 396 16.71 -10.15 -25.72
N ASP A 397 15.64 -10.77 -25.18
CA ASP A 397 15.47 -11.08 -23.77
C ASP A 397 15.67 -12.59 -23.52
N ALA A 398 16.83 -13.10 -23.89
CA ALA A 398 17.21 -14.52 -23.84
C ALA A 398 17.15 -15.15 -22.43
N ASP A 399 16.81 -14.39 -21.39
CA ASP A 399 16.69 -14.85 -20.01
C ASP A 399 15.23 -15.12 -19.57
N GLU A 400 14.20 -14.73 -20.30
CA GLU A 400 12.79 -15.06 -20.05
C GLU A 400 12.17 -16.05 -21.05
N GLY A 401 12.94 -16.46 -22.07
CA GLY A 401 12.56 -17.51 -23.02
C GLY A 401 12.14 -18.77 -22.26
N ALA A 402 11.13 -19.42 -22.78
CA ALA A 402 10.44 -20.59 -22.21
C ALA A 402 11.38 -21.57 -21.51
N ASP A 403 11.67 -21.33 -20.22
CA ASP A 403 12.25 -22.37 -19.35
C ASP A 403 11.22 -23.50 -19.29
N ASP A 404 11.59 -24.67 -19.77
CA ASP A 404 10.71 -25.86 -19.84
C ASP A 404 10.00 -26.13 -18.50
N LYS A 405 10.65 -25.82 -17.38
CA LYS A 405 10.08 -25.96 -16.03
C LYS A 405 8.94 -24.97 -15.76
N VAL A 406 9.08 -23.72 -16.22
CA VAL A 406 8.04 -22.70 -16.07
C VAL A 406 6.82 -23.07 -16.93
N VAL A 407 7.06 -23.51 -18.17
CA VAL A 407 6.00 -23.97 -19.06
C VAL A 407 5.30 -25.21 -18.48
N ALA A 408 6.06 -26.18 -18.00
CA ALA A 408 5.51 -27.39 -17.36
C ALA A 408 4.69 -27.05 -16.11
N TYR A 409 5.21 -26.15 -15.25
CA TYR A 409 4.48 -25.67 -14.08
C TYR A 409 3.16 -24.98 -14.50
N TRP A 410 3.24 -24.05 -15.45
CA TRP A 410 2.07 -23.33 -15.93
C TRP A 410 0.99 -24.26 -16.50
N ASN A 411 1.38 -25.21 -17.37
CA ASN A 411 0.46 -26.18 -17.95
C ASN A 411 -0.21 -27.05 -16.89
N ARG A 412 0.54 -27.48 -15.87
CA ARG A 412 0.01 -28.23 -14.72
C ARG A 412 -1.05 -27.39 -13.96
N MET A 413 -0.79 -26.08 -13.77
CA MET A 413 -1.75 -25.20 -13.10
C MET A 413 -3.00 -24.97 -13.96
N MET A 414 -2.85 -24.75 -15.28
CA MET A 414 -4.00 -24.59 -16.18
C MET A 414 -4.83 -25.88 -16.30
N GLN A 415 -4.19 -27.04 -16.28
CA GLN A 415 -4.89 -28.32 -16.24
C GLN A 415 -5.67 -28.53 -14.94
N ARG A 416 -5.12 -28.04 -13.80
CA ARG A 416 -5.75 -28.18 -12.48
C ARG A 416 -6.89 -27.19 -12.25
N TYR A 417 -6.75 -25.95 -12.69
CA TYR A 417 -7.66 -24.86 -12.35
C TYR A 417 -8.49 -24.34 -13.55
N GLY A 418 -8.19 -24.73 -14.77
CA GLY A 418 -8.93 -24.41 -15.98
C GLY A 418 -8.53 -23.07 -16.61
N SER A 419 -8.40 -21.99 -15.83
CA SER A 419 -8.00 -20.68 -16.34
C SER A 419 -6.99 -19.96 -15.42
N ALA A 420 -6.35 -18.94 -15.96
CA ALA A 420 -5.41 -18.10 -15.20
C ALA A 420 -6.10 -17.32 -14.07
N ASP A 421 -7.32 -16.88 -14.29
CA ASP A 421 -8.11 -16.15 -13.28
C ASP A 421 -8.55 -17.11 -12.16
N ASP A 422 -9.03 -18.33 -12.50
CA ASP A 422 -9.42 -19.34 -11.50
C ASP A 422 -8.22 -19.84 -10.68
N TYR A 423 -7.06 -20.03 -11.32
CA TYR A 423 -5.82 -20.36 -10.64
C TYR A 423 -5.45 -19.30 -9.60
N GLU A 424 -5.48 -18.03 -9.98
CA GLU A 424 -5.12 -16.92 -9.10
C GLU A 424 -6.12 -16.78 -7.93
N GLU A 425 -7.43 -16.91 -8.21
CA GLU A 425 -8.47 -16.87 -7.18
C GLU A 425 -8.37 -18.05 -6.21
N ALA A 426 -8.07 -19.25 -6.69
CA ALA A 426 -7.89 -20.43 -5.86
C ALA A 426 -6.68 -20.29 -4.92
N ILE A 427 -5.51 -19.86 -5.44
CA ILE A 427 -4.33 -19.63 -4.59
C ILE A 427 -4.59 -18.52 -3.57
N LYS A 428 -5.30 -17.47 -3.96
CA LYS A 428 -5.69 -16.39 -3.05
C LYS A 428 -6.60 -16.90 -1.92
N ALA A 429 -7.57 -17.73 -2.24
CA ALA A 429 -8.47 -18.32 -1.26
C ALA A 429 -7.71 -19.24 -0.27
N GLN A 430 -6.83 -20.11 -0.78
CA GLN A 430 -5.99 -20.99 0.03
C GLN A 430 -5.04 -20.19 0.94
N TYR A 431 -4.42 -19.13 0.40
CA TYR A 431 -3.54 -18.27 1.17
C TYR A 431 -4.31 -17.51 2.26
N HIS A 432 -5.49 -17.00 1.96
CA HIS A 432 -6.35 -16.34 2.94
C HIS A 432 -6.84 -17.32 4.03
N ALA A 433 -7.20 -18.53 3.65
CA ALA A 433 -7.66 -19.57 4.59
C ALA A 433 -6.55 -20.12 5.52
N GLY A 434 -5.28 -19.83 5.25
CA GLY A 434 -4.15 -20.33 6.04
C GLY A 434 -3.68 -21.73 5.62
N GLU A 435 -4.10 -22.21 4.46
CA GLU A 435 -3.63 -23.47 3.88
C GLU A 435 -2.21 -23.34 3.31
N LEU A 436 -1.79 -22.11 2.99
CA LEU A 436 -0.46 -21.78 2.49
C LEU A 436 0.29 -20.90 3.49
N ASP A 437 1.53 -21.25 3.76
CA ASP A 437 2.46 -20.48 4.60
C ASP A 437 3.12 -19.34 3.81
N LEU A 438 3.59 -19.66 2.59
CA LEU A 438 4.29 -18.74 1.70
C LEU A 438 3.67 -18.70 0.30
N VAL A 439 3.67 -17.51 -0.29
CA VAL A 439 3.46 -17.36 -1.73
C VAL A 439 4.74 -16.82 -2.38
N ILE A 440 5.11 -17.41 -3.52
CA ILE A 440 6.29 -17.03 -4.29
C ILE A 440 5.82 -16.28 -5.54
N VAL A 441 6.29 -15.05 -5.71
CA VAL A 441 5.81 -14.15 -6.75
C VAL A 441 6.95 -13.55 -7.56
N CYS A 442 6.70 -13.28 -8.84
CA CYS A 442 7.63 -12.53 -9.67
C CYS A 442 7.19 -11.06 -9.79
N SER A 443 6.08 -10.79 -10.43
CA SER A 443 5.54 -9.44 -10.61
C SER A 443 4.10 -9.30 -10.09
N LYS A 444 3.29 -10.35 -10.27
CA LYS A 444 1.94 -10.41 -9.73
C LYS A 444 1.97 -10.33 -8.21
N TRP A 445 0.98 -9.72 -7.61
CA TRP A 445 0.76 -9.56 -6.18
C TRP A 445 1.76 -8.65 -5.44
N LEU A 446 2.93 -8.35 -6.00
CA LEU A 446 3.82 -7.32 -5.43
C LEU A 446 3.14 -5.96 -5.42
N THR A 447 2.26 -5.73 -6.40
CA THR A 447 1.45 -4.51 -6.45
C THR A 447 -0.02 -4.90 -6.46
N GLY A 448 -0.81 -4.36 -5.53
CA GLY A 448 -2.27 -4.50 -5.54
C GLY A 448 -2.88 -5.64 -4.78
N PHE A 449 -2.13 -6.62 -4.38
CA PHE A 449 -2.61 -7.68 -3.53
C PHE A 449 -2.81 -7.19 -2.08
N ASP A 450 -3.94 -7.51 -1.48
CA ASP A 450 -4.27 -7.11 -0.11
C ASP A 450 -4.52 -8.35 0.76
N GLU A 451 -3.52 -8.70 1.56
CA GLU A 451 -3.61 -9.77 2.55
C GLU A 451 -3.02 -9.27 3.90
N PRO A 452 -3.89 -8.89 4.84
CA PRO A 452 -3.43 -8.38 6.13
C PRO A 452 -2.57 -9.33 6.94
N LEU A 453 -2.75 -10.65 6.76
CA LEU A 453 -1.96 -11.67 7.44
C LEU A 453 -0.52 -11.80 6.90
N CYS A 454 -0.19 -11.22 5.74
CA CYS A 454 1.17 -11.20 5.20
C CYS A 454 2.07 -10.35 6.08
N GLN A 455 2.89 -10.97 6.92
CA GLN A 455 3.75 -10.29 7.89
C GLN A 455 5.20 -10.16 7.43
N VAL A 456 5.71 -11.11 6.66
CA VAL A 456 7.09 -11.09 6.18
C VAL A 456 7.17 -11.10 4.66
N LEU A 457 8.05 -10.25 4.12
CA LEU A 457 8.41 -10.21 2.70
C LEU A 457 9.90 -10.51 2.55
N TYR A 458 10.22 -11.62 1.92
CA TYR A 458 11.57 -12.01 1.55
C TYR A 458 11.87 -11.49 0.14
N LEU A 459 12.83 -10.55 0.04
CA LEU A 459 13.16 -9.88 -1.21
C LEU A 459 14.42 -10.49 -1.85
N ASP A 460 14.22 -11.33 -2.87
CA ASP A 460 15.27 -11.74 -3.81
C ASP A 460 14.98 -11.19 -5.21
N LYS A 461 14.54 -9.94 -5.27
CA LYS A 461 14.18 -9.23 -6.49
C LYS A 461 14.79 -7.85 -6.51
N GLU A 462 15.32 -7.44 -7.66
CA GLU A 462 15.73 -6.06 -7.89
C GLU A 462 14.48 -5.16 -8.03
N LEU A 463 14.25 -4.35 -7.04
CA LEU A 463 13.17 -3.37 -7.03
C LEU A 463 13.74 -1.98 -6.78
N LYS A 464 13.19 -1.00 -7.48
CA LYS A 464 13.57 0.41 -7.34
C LYS A 464 12.32 1.26 -7.19
N GLU A 465 12.50 2.44 -6.60
CA GLU A 465 11.49 3.50 -6.58
C GLU A 465 10.12 3.03 -6.09
N HIS A 466 9.07 3.40 -6.80
CA HIS A 466 7.69 3.03 -6.46
C HIS A 466 7.48 1.51 -6.35
N GLY A 467 8.19 0.73 -7.18
CA GLY A 467 8.08 -0.73 -7.14
C GLY A 467 8.54 -1.32 -5.80
N LEU A 468 9.64 -0.78 -5.25
CA LEU A 468 10.14 -1.17 -3.93
C LEU A 468 9.15 -0.75 -2.83
N LEU A 469 8.72 0.51 -2.83
CA LEU A 469 7.75 1.01 -1.85
C LEU A 469 6.41 0.26 -1.87
N GLN A 470 5.95 -0.12 -3.07
CA GLN A 470 4.72 -0.90 -3.21
C GLN A 470 4.86 -2.35 -2.72
N ALA A 471 6.03 -2.95 -2.90
CA ALA A 471 6.30 -4.31 -2.42
C ALA A 471 6.39 -4.35 -0.88
N ILE A 472 7.18 -3.46 -0.27
CA ILE A 472 7.33 -3.42 1.19
C ILE A 472 6.02 -3.10 1.89
N ALA A 473 5.16 -2.30 1.28
CA ALA A 473 3.83 -1.99 1.82
C ALA A 473 2.83 -3.17 1.75
N ARG A 474 3.25 -4.37 1.33
CA ARG A 474 2.43 -5.59 1.47
C ARG A 474 2.36 -6.06 2.91
N THR A 475 3.41 -5.81 3.69
CA THR A 475 3.53 -6.29 5.06
C THR A 475 3.09 -5.27 6.13
N ASN A 476 2.81 -4.02 5.78
CA ASN A 476 2.43 -2.98 6.75
C ASN A 476 0.92 -2.89 7.06
N ARG A 477 0.12 -3.85 6.58
CA ARG A 477 -1.33 -3.86 6.81
C ARG A 477 -1.68 -4.21 8.25
N LEU A 478 -2.70 -3.54 8.80
CA LEU A 478 -3.24 -3.87 10.11
C LEU A 478 -3.87 -5.26 10.11
N CYS A 479 -3.47 -6.08 11.08
CA CYS A 479 -4.11 -7.34 11.40
C CYS A 479 -4.12 -7.58 12.91
N GLU A 480 -5.05 -8.35 13.43
CA GLU A 480 -5.10 -8.70 14.84
C GLU A 480 -3.84 -9.48 15.25
N GLY A 481 -3.22 -9.08 16.35
CA GLY A 481 -1.94 -9.64 16.79
C GLY A 481 -0.72 -9.18 16.01
N LYS A 482 -0.87 -8.46 14.89
CA LYS A 482 0.24 -7.95 14.10
C LYS A 482 0.69 -6.58 14.58
N ILE A 483 1.92 -6.50 15.06
CA ILE A 483 2.52 -5.26 15.59
C ILE A 483 3.54 -4.62 14.65
N TYR A 484 4.09 -5.39 13.69
CA TYR A 484 5.02 -4.92 12.67
C TYR A 484 4.89 -5.74 11.38
N GLY A 485 5.40 -5.22 10.27
CA GLY A 485 5.73 -5.97 9.07
C GLY A 485 7.24 -6.15 8.94
N MET A 486 7.69 -7.29 8.44
CA MET A 486 9.10 -7.63 8.30
C MET A 486 9.53 -7.66 6.84
N ILE A 487 10.68 -7.06 6.54
CA ILE A 487 11.33 -7.11 5.23
C ILE A 487 12.68 -7.77 5.42
N VAL A 488 12.88 -8.90 4.75
CA VAL A 488 14.18 -9.59 4.70
C VAL A 488 14.75 -9.43 3.30
N ASP A 489 15.87 -8.73 3.18
CA ASP A 489 16.45 -8.31 1.89
C ASP A 489 17.74 -9.07 1.57
N TYR A 490 17.72 -9.90 0.53
CA TYR A 490 18.88 -10.64 0.02
C TYR A 490 19.63 -9.92 -1.13
N ARG A 491 19.22 -8.69 -1.47
CA ARG A 491 19.78 -7.91 -2.58
C ARG A 491 20.50 -6.65 -2.12
N GLY A 492 20.36 -6.28 -0.84
CA GLY A 492 20.90 -5.05 -0.29
C GLY A 492 20.28 -3.80 -0.93
N LEU A 493 18.96 -3.85 -1.19
CA LEU A 493 18.20 -2.77 -1.84
C LEU A 493 18.14 -1.53 -0.95
N ILE A 494 18.12 -1.74 0.36
CA ILE A 494 18.12 -0.67 1.36
C ILE A 494 19.49 -0.71 2.03
N LYS A 495 20.54 -0.39 1.25
CA LYS A 495 21.89 -0.27 1.80
C LYS A 495 21.96 0.97 2.68
N LYS A 496 22.49 0.79 3.90
CA LYS A 496 22.87 1.85 4.84
C LYS A 496 21.72 2.63 5.47
N LEU A 497 20.85 1.92 6.18
CA LEU A 497 20.08 2.55 7.25
C LEU A 497 20.99 3.06 8.40
N ASP A 498 22.23 2.52 8.51
CA ASP A 498 23.14 2.75 9.64
C ASP A 498 23.98 4.04 9.55
N GLU A 499 24.08 4.70 8.40
CA GLU A 499 24.83 5.95 8.29
C GLU A 499 23.88 7.14 8.21
N ALA A 500 23.57 7.68 9.37
CA ALA A 500 22.93 8.97 9.60
C ALA A 500 21.56 9.19 8.90
N MET A 501 20.59 9.57 9.68
CA MET A 501 19.24 10.00 9.30
C MET A 501 19.14 11.05 8.17
N GLU A 502 20.20 11.32 7.45
CA GLU A 502 20.27 12.25 6.32
C GLU A 502 20.26 11.60 4.92
N LEU A 503 20.40 10.27 4.83
CA LEU A 503 20.54 9.60 3.52
C LEU A 503 19.64 8.36 3.42
N TYR A 504 18.35 8.56 3.20
CA TYR A 504 17.50 7.60 2.49
C TYR A 504 17.91 7.55 1.00
N SER A 505 19.19 7.27 0.75
CA SER A 505 19.75 7.09 -0.59
C SER A 505 20.30 5.69 -0.76
N GLY A 506 19.51 4.68 -0.41
CA GLY A 506 19.77 3.34 -0.92
C GLY A 506 19.55 3.33 -2.45
N ALA A 507 20.33 2.54 -3.17
CA ALA A 507 20.35 2.49 -4.64
C ALA A 507 18.98 2.33 -5.33
N GLY A 508 17.89 2.09 -4.59
CA GLY A 508 16.53 1.95 -5.09
C GLY A 508 15.59 3.13 -4.82
N LEU A 509 15.99 4.15 -4.03
CA LEU A 509 15.10 5.23 -3.58
C LEU A 509 15.69 6.64 -3.79
N GLU A 510 16.75 6.79 -4.56
CA GLU A 510 17.51 8.04 -4.77
C GLU A 510 16.67 9.20 -5.33
N ASN A 511 15.62 8.87 -6.07
CA ASN A 511 14.76 9.85 -6.73
C ASN A 511 13.70 10.45 -5.84
N PHE A 512 13.56 9.99 -4.59
CA PHE A 512 12.62 10.54 -3.63
C PHE A 512 13.27 11.61 -2.75
N ASP A 513 12.41 12.42 -2.12
CA ASP A 513 12.84 13.33 -1.07
C ASP A 513 12.94 12.55 0.25
N GLY A 514 14.07 12.64 0.96
CA GLY A 514 14.30 11.91 2.21
C GLY A 514 13.26 12.21 3.28
N HIS A 515 12.77 13.45 3.33
CA HIS A 515 11.69 13.82 4.24
C HIS A 515 10.37 13.06 3.97
N ASP A 516 10.08 12.76 2.71
CA ASP A 516 8.86 12.03 2.30
C ASP A 516 8.96 10.52 2.57
N LEU A 517 10.17 10.00 2.77
CA LEU A 517 10.45 8.59 3.08
C LEU A 517 10.56 8.32 4.59
N LYS A 518 10.52 9.36 5.41
CA LYS A 518 10.65 9.22 6.86
C LYS A 518 9.58 8.28 7.42
N GLY A 519 9.99 7.32 8.24
CA GLY A 519 9.10 6.32 8.85
C GLY A 519 8.72 5.14 7.94
N VAL A 520 9.29 5.03 6.71
CA VAL A 520 9.04 3.88 5.82
C VAL A 520 9.53 2.58 6.47
N VAL A 521 10.74 2.62 7.05
CA VAL A 521 11.36 1.49 7.73
C VAL A 521 11.99 1.97 9.03
N VAL A 522 11.92 1.15 10.07
CA VAL A 522 12.58 1.39 11.35
C VAL A 522 13.81 0.48 11.43
N ASP A 523 14.97 1.06 11.70
CA ASP A 523 16.17 0.29 11.99
C ASP A 523 16.07 -0.38 13.36
N VAL A 524 16.38 -1.68 13.42
CA VAL A 524 16.32 -2.48 14.65
C VAL A 524 17.29 -1.97 15.71
N LEU A 525 18.51 -1.58 15.32
CA LEU A 525 19.52 -1.10 16.26
C LEU A 525 19.12 0.25 16.88
N SER A 526 18.56 1.13 16.06
CA SER A 526 17.98 2.40 16.52
C SER A 526 16.80 2.16 17.48
N ALA A 527 15.90 1.22 17.13
CA ALA A 527 14.78 0.85 17.99
C ALA A 527 15.25 0.27 19.35
N ILE A 528 16.28 -0.57 19.37
CA ILE A 528 16.88 -1.09 20.61
C ILE A 528 17.47 0.05 21.45
N GLY A 529 18.11 1.04 20.82
CA GLY A 529 18.60 2.25 21.49
C GLY A 529 17.47 3.02 22.18
N THR A 530 16.36 3.20 21.49
CA THR A 530 15.15 3.86 22.04
C THR A 530 14.57 3.08 23.22
N VAL A 531 14.44 1.74 23.10
CA VAL A 531 13.95 0.88 24.19
C VAL A 531 14.80 1.00 25.44
N ARG A 532 16.15 1.05 25.29
CA ARG A 532 17.05 1.27 26.43
C ARG A 532 16.85 2.63 27.08
N SER A 533 16.67 3.67 26.28
CA SER A 533 16.40 5.03 26.77
C SER A 533 15.05 5.10 27.50
N ASP A 534 14.02 4.53 26.90
CA ASP A 534 12.66 4.49 27.46
C ASP A 534 12.62 3.64 28.74
N TYR A 535 13.34 2.52 28.77
CA TYR A 535 13.50 1.71 29.98
C TYR A 535 14.21 2.50 31.08
N SER A 536 15.28 3.23 30.76
CA SER A 536 15.99 4.06 31.75
C SER A 536 15.08 5.18 32.28
N ALA A 537 14.34 5.86 31.39
CA ALA A 537 13.38 6.88 31.78
C ALA A 537 12.24 6.32 32.65
N LEU A 538 11.75 5.12 32.33
CA LEU A 538 10.77 4.41 33.14
C LEU A 538 11.32 4.07 34.54
N MET A 539 12.54 3.54 34.58
CA MET A 539 13.23 3.21 35.85
C MET A 539 13.49 4.46 36.70
N GLU A 540 13.78 5.60 36.09
CA GLU A 540 13.93 6.87 36.77
C GLU A 540 12.63 7.34 37.43
N LEU A 541 11.49 7.19 36.76
CA LEU A 541 10.18 7.48 37.34
C LEU A 541 9.88 6.61 38.57
N PHE A 542 10.32 5.36 38.59
CA PHE A 542 10.12 4.46 39.72
C PHE A 542 11.16 4.62 40.83
N SER A 543 12.34 5.12 40.52
CA SER A 543 13.37 5.40 41.53
C SER A 543 12.97 6.50 42.55
N ALA A 544 12.02 7.35 42.15
CA ALA A 544 11.44 8.38 43.03
C ALA A 544 10.47 7.81 44.09
N VAL A 545 10.06 6.54 43.99
CA VAL A 545 9.20 5.88 44.93
C VAL A 545 10.06 5.18 45.98
N SER A 546 10.16 5.76 47.15
CA SER A 546 10.99 5.23 48.26
C SER A 546 10.50 3.82 48.67
N GLY A 547 11.39 2.83 48.57
CA GLY A 547 11.17 1.46 49.02
C GLY A 547 11.10 0.40 47.92
N LEU A 548 11.22 0.75 46.66
CA LEU A 548 11.29 -0.22 45.56
C LEU A 548 12.74 -0.50 45.18
N THR A 549 13.24 -1.64 45.59
CA THR A 549 14.49 -2.21 45.05
C THR A 549 14.10 -3.22 43.96
N LEU A 550 14.24 -2.81 42.70
CA LEU A 550 13.99 -3.67 41.53
C LEU A 550 15.25 -4.50 41.23
N ALA A 551 15.56 -5.48 42.06
CA ALA A 551 16.64 -6.43 41.81
C ALA A 551 16.10 -7.86 42.05
N GLY A 552 16.11 -8.68 40.98
CA GLY A 552 15.80 -10.10 41.03
C GLY A 552 14.45 -10.49 40.41
N THR A 553 14.09 -11.78 40.51
CA THR A 553 12.86 -12.39 39.97
C THR A 553 11.54 -11.80 40.51
N ASP A 554 11.60 -10.97 41.52
CA ASP A 554 10.44 -10.24 42.06
C ASP A 554 10.09 -8.96 41.28
N ALA A 555 10.95 -8.57 40.31
CA ALA A 555 10.74 -7.37 39.51
C ALA A 555 9.48 -7.48 38.61
N GLU A 556 9.17 -8.66 38.10
CA GLU A 556 7.95 -8.91 37.30
C GLU A 556 6.69 -8.80 38.16
N ALA A 557 6.72 -9.34 39.37
CA ALA A 557 5.58 -9.22 40.31
C ALA A 557 5.37 -7.78 40.77
N ALA A 558 6.44 -7.03 41.04
CA ALA A 558 6.40 -5.60 41.36
C ALA A 558 5.89 -4.76 40.19
N PHE A 559 6.28 -5.08 38.97
CA PHE A 559 5.82 -4.44 37.74
C PHE A 559 4.30 -4.64 37.53
N CYS A 560 3.78 -5.84 37.78
CA CYS A 560 2.35 -6.13 37.72
C CYS A 560 1.55 -5.36 38.77
N VAL A 561 2.05 -5.24 40.00
CA VAL A 561 1.40 -4.47 41.08
C VAL A 561 1.37 -2.96 40.78
N ILE A 562 2.43 -2.43 40.13
CA ILE A 562 2.49 -1.01 39.76
C ILE A 562 1.57 -0.73 38.57
N LEU A 563 1.52 -1.59 37.56
CA LEU A 563 0.57 -1.48 36.45
C LEU A 563 -0.89 -1.48 36.91
N ILE A 564 -1.23 -2.29 37.92
CA ILE A 564 -2.57 -2.33 38.50
C ILE A 564 -2.86 -1.00 39.24
N ASN A 565 -1.91 -0.44 39.94
CA ASN A 565 -2.09 0.82 40.68
C ASN A 565 -2.12 2.06 39.77
N VAL A 566 -1.39 2.08 38.64
CA VAL A 566 -1.46 3.17 37.67
C VAL A 566 -2.76 3.12 36.84
N THR A 567 -3.39 1.96 36.73
CA THR A 567 -4.67 1.81 36.00
C THR A 567 -5.88 2.22 36.85
N ILE A 568 -5.72 2.40 38.18
CA ILE A 568 -6.80 2.76 39.12
C ILE A 568 -6.81 4.28 39.43
N PHE A 569 -5.79 5.05 39.00
CA PHE A 569 -5.75 6.51 39.06
C PHE A 569 -5.85 7.10 37.64
#